data_f760fb96c6f8e1b43c43ac69351cc95f
#
_entry.id   f760fb96c6f8e1b43c43ac69351cc95f
#
_cell.length_a   1.000
_cell.length_b   1.000
_cell.length_c   1.000
_cell.angle_alpha   90.00
_cell.angle_beta   90.00
_cell.angle_gamma   90.00
#
_symmetry.space_group_name_H-M   'P 1'
#
loop_
_entity.id
_entity.type
_entity.pdbx_description
1 polymer ?
#
loop_
_entity_poly.entity_id
_entity_poly.type
_entity_poly.pdbx_seq_one_letter_code
_entity_poly.pdbx_strand_id
1 'polypeptide(L)'
;LFLAGNGLPARSRTGFRIPELGFGTGRNMLPALHAWIAEGSAGPLDYTAFEAYPMPAGDLARALAGFPDLADLSAPLVAAWTGNALSFETPSLRARVVIGDARETLRVWSGQADAWFLDGFAPAKNPELWQDDLLTEVARHSAPGGTFATYSAAGHVRRALAAAGFEVRRRPGYGRKRHMTAGRLP
;
A
#
# COMPACT_ATOMS: atom_id res chain seq x y z
N LEU A 1 -4.34 -4.23 -9.69
CA LEU A 1 -3.42 -3.16 -10.06
C LEU A 1 -2.12 -3.23 -9.25
N PHE A 2 -2.17 -3.04 -7.91
CA PHE A 2 -0.98 -2.95 -7.06
C PHE A 2 -0.17 -4.26 -7.04
N LEU A 3 -0.80 -5.41 -6.96
CA LEU A 3 -0.13 -6.71 -7.01
C LEU A 3 0.64 -6.88 -8.32
N ALA A 4 -0.04 -6.79 -9.45
CA ALA A 4 0.57 -6.96 -10.77
C ALA A 4 1.66 -5.90 -11.04
N GLY A 5 1.45 -4.65 -10.59
CA GLY A 5 2.43 -3.57 -10.73
C GLY A 5 3.73 -3.84 -9.98
N ASN A 6 3.66 -4.55 -8.86
CA ASN A 6 4.79 -4.95 -8.02
C ASN A 6 5.31 -6.36 -8.31
N GLY A 7 4.77 -7.06 -9.31
CA GLY A 7 5.19 -8.43 -9.64
C GLY A 7 4.82 -9.46 -8.58
N LEU A 8 3.72 -9.22 -7.84
CA LEU A 8 3.21 -10.11 -6.81
C LEU A 8 2.11 -11.04 -7.39
N PRO A 9 1.98 -12.27 -6.87
CA PRO A 9 2.71 -12.84 -5.71
C PRO A 9 4.08 -13.45 -6.03
N ALA A 10 4.51 -13.55 -7.30
CA ALA A 10 5.72 -14.26 -7.73
C ALA A 10 7.03 -13.82 -7.00
N ARG A 11 7.04 -12.65 -6.36
CA ARG A 11 8.16 -12.14 -5.55
C ARG A 11 8.02 -12.41 -4.05
N SER A 12 6.97 -13.12 -3.65
CA SER A 12 6.71 -13.40 -2.23
C SER A 12 7.85 -14.21 -1.62
N ARG A 13 8.26 -13.83 -0.41
CA ARG A 13 9.26 -14.51 0.40
C ARG A 13 9.03 -14.19 1.88
N THR A 14 9.50 -15.01 2.77
CA THR A 14 9.41 -14.76 4.23
C THR A 14 9.90 -13.36 4.58
N GLY A 15 9.13 -12.65 5.42
CA GLY A 15 9.43 -11.28 5.85
C GLY A 15 9.26 -10.23 4.76
N PHE A 16 8.41 -10.49 3.75
CA PHE A 16 8.10 -9.52 2.71
C PHE A 16 7.25 -8.37 3.26
N ARG A 17 7.64 -7.15 2.94
CA ARG A 17 7.08 -5.92 3.53
C ARG A 17 6.38 -5.09 2.47
N ILE A 18 5.10 -4.84 2.69
CA ILE A 18 4.27 -3.98 1.83
C ILE A 18 3.83 -2.77 2.64
N PRO A 19 4.47 -1.61 2.52
CA PRO A 19 3.87 -0.36 2.98
C PRO A 19 2.92 0.23 1.92
N GLU A 20 1.93 0.97 2.43
CA GLU A 20 0.89 1.64 1.63
C GLU A 20 0.75 3.09 2.06
N LEU A 21 0.65 4.01 1.09
CA LEU A 21 0.18 5.37 1.33
C LEU A 21 -1.33 5.43 1.07
N GLY A 22 -2.10 5.77 2.11
CA GLY A 22 -3.57 5.81 2.05
C GLY A 22 -4.21 4.43 2.28
N PHE A 23 -4.63 4.15 3.52
CA PHE A 23 -5.23 2.86 3.89
C PHE A 23 -6.69 2.72 3.44
N GLY A 24 -7.46 3.80 3.62
CA GLY A 24 -8.89 3.81 3.33
C GLY A 24 -9.65 2.72 4.10
N THR A 25 -10.13 1.71 3.41
CA THR A 25 -10.87 0.57 3.98
C THR A 25 -10.07 -0.73 4.05
N GLY A 26 -8.76 -0.71 3.80
CA GLY A 26 -7.94 -1.92 3.70
C GLY A 26 -8.16 -2.74 2.42
N ARG A 27 -8.79 -2.15 1.41
CA ARG A 27 -9.13 -2.81 0.14
C ARG A 27 -7.92 -3.25 -0.68
N ASN A 28 -6.73 -2.73 -0.41
CA ASN A 28 -5.50 -3.20 -1.04
C ASN A 28 -4.82 -4.28 -0.18
N MET A 29 -4.91 -4.15 1.14
CA MET A 29 -4.36 -5.12 2.09
C MET A 29 -5.04 -6.49 1.95
N LEU A 30 -6.38 -6.54 1.90
CA LEU A 30 -7.11 -7.79 1.86
C LEU A 30 -6.83 -8.64 0.60
N PRO A 31 -6.84 -8.11 -0.62
CA PRO A 31 -6.39 -8.85 -1.80
C PRO A 31 -4.90 -9.24 -1.76
N ALA A 32 -4.04 -8.43 -1.14
CA ALA A 32 -2.64 -8.79 -0.97
C ALA A 32 -2.50 -10.00 -0.02
N LEU A 33 -3.22 -9.99 1.10
CA LEU A 33 -3.28 -11.11 2.03
C LEU A 33 -3.87 -12.36 1.37
N HIS A 34 -4.95 -12.23 0.62
CA HIS A 34 -5.55 -13.36 -0.11
C HIS A 34 -4.54 -14.00 -1.07
N ALA A 35 -3.86 -13.18 -1.87
CA ALA A 35 -2.83 -13.68 -2.80
C ALA A 35 -1.64 -14.30 -2.05
N TRP A 36 -1.25 -13.75 -0.90
CA TRP A 36 -0.18 -14.27 -0.05
C TRP A 36 -0.49 -15.67 0.47
N ILE A 37 -1.72 -15.88 0.96
CA ILE A 37 -2.20 -17.18 1.45
C ILE A 37 -2.31 -18.19 0.30
N ALA A 38 -2.88 -17.78 -0.84
CA ALA A 38 -3.07 -18.63 -2.00
C ALA A 38 -1.74 -19.14 -2.59
N GLU A 39 -0.66 -18.34 -2.49
CA GLU A 39 0.69 -18.74 -2.92
C GLU A 39 1.36 -19.71 -1.93
N GLY A 40 0.78 -19.94 -0.76
CA GLY A 40 1.39 -20.77 0.28
C GLY A 40 2.65 -20.16 0.88
N SER A 41 2.74 -18.83 0.90
CA SER A 41 3.91 -18.10 1.41
C SER A 41 4.17 -18.41 2.88
N ALA A 42 5.43 -18.65 3.23
CA ALA A 42 5.81 -18.98 4.60
C ALA A 42 5.82 -17.74 5.51
N GLY A 43 5.12 -17.83 6.64
CA GLY A 43 5.03 -16.78 7.65
C GLY A 43 4.11 -15.62 7.27
N PRO A 44 3.96 -14.63 8.15
CA PRO A 44 3.07 -13.50 7.93
C PRO A 44 3.62 -12.52 6.89
N LEU A 45 2.71 -11.93 6.11
CA LEU A 45 2.96 -10.73 5.34
C LEU A 45 3.07 -9.54 6.29
N ASP A 46 4.14 -8.76 6.21
CA ASP A 46 4.26 -7.50 6.96
C ASP A 46 3.62 -6.36 6.14
N TYR A 47 2.50 -5.84 6.65
CA TYR A 47 1.76 -4.77 6.00
C TYR A 47 1.68 -3.53 6.89
N THR A 48 2.22 -2.41 6.41
CA THR A 48 2.15 -1.12 7.13
C THR A 48 1.47 -0.08 6.25
N ALA A 49 0.41 0.56 6.72
CA ALA A 49 -0.24 1.65 5.99
C ALA A 49 -0.11 2.97 6.74
N PHE A 50 -0.07 4.08 5.99
CA PHE A 50 -0.07 5.44 6.50
C PHE A 50 -1.39 6.11 6.13
N GLU A 51 -2.15 6.59 7.13
CA GLU A 51 -3.50 7.13 6.92
C GLU A 51 -3.71 8.41 7.73
N ALA A 52 -4.00 9.51 7.05
CA ALA A 52 -4.23 10.79 7.71
C ALA A 52 -5.67 10.97 8.23
N TYR A 53 -6.63 10.32 7.58
CA TYR A 53 -8.06 10.50 7.83
C TYR A 53 -8.75 9.14 8.05
N PRO A 54 -8.49 8.47 9.18
CA PRO A 54 -8.99 7.12 9.43
C PRO A 54 -10.52 7.10 9.43
N MET A 55 -11.07 6.11 8.75
CA MET A 55 -12.51 5.92 8.68
C MET A 55 -13.07 5.48 10.04
N PRO A 56 -14.25 5.98 10.46
CA PRO A 56 -14.93 5.45 11.64
C PRO A 56 -15.19 3.94 11.55
N ALA A 57 -15.07 3.22 12.67
CA ALA A 57 -15.15 1.76 12.69
C ALA A 57 -16.46 1.20 12.06
N GLY A 58 -17.58 1.84 12.33
CA GLY A 58 -18.86 1.43 11.73
C GLY A 58 -18.92 1.62 10.20
N ASP A 59 -18.22 2.63 9.68
CA ASP A 59 -18.15 2.88 8.24
C ASP A 59 -17.23 1.88 7.54
N LEU A 60 -16.11 1.56 8.16
CA LEU A 60 -15.21 0.52 7.68
C LEU A 60 -15.89 -0.84 7.62
N ALA A 61 -16.60 -1.22 8.70
CA ALA A 61 -17.33 -2.47 8.73
C ALA A 61 -18.42 -2.54 7.65
N ARG A 62 -19.19 -1.46 7.44
CA ARG A 62 -20.19 -1.38 6.36
C ARG A 62 -19.56 -1.47 4.97
N ALA A 63 -18.44 -0.80 4.76
CA ALA A 63 -17.74 -0.84 3.48
C ALA A 63 -17.23 -2.24 3.15
N LEU A 64 -16.71 -2.97 4.14
CA LEU A 64 -16.19 -4.32 3.95
C LEU A 64 -17.29 -5.38 3.84
N ALA A 65 -18.45 -5.18 4.45
CA ALA A 65 -19.60 -6.05 4.28
C ALA A 65 -20.08 -6.18 2.81
N GLY A 66 -19.74 -5.21 1.96
CA GLY A 66 -19.98 -5.28 0.52
C GLY A 66 -19.10 -6.29 -0.25
N PHE A 67 -18.16 -6.97 0.43
CA PHE A 67 -17.24 -7.93 -0.17
C PHE A 67 -17.31 -9.28 0.56
N PRO A 68 -18.38 -10.06 0.37
CA PRO A 68 -18.61 -11.31 1.10
C PRO A 68 -17.48 -12.34 0.88
N ASP A 69 -16.85 -12.35 -0.29
CA ASP A 69 -15.73 -13.24 -0.62
C ASP A 69 -14.46 -12.95 0.21
N LEU A 70 -14.39 -11.80 0.87
CA LEU A 70 -13.29 -11.41 1.74
C LEU A 70 -13.71 -11.38 3.22
N ALA A 71 -14.88 -11.86 3.58
CA ALA A 71 -15.44 -11.76 4.94
C ALA A 71 -14.50 -12.34 6.00
N ASP A 72 -14.00 -13.56 5.78
CA ASP A 72 -13.10 -14.23 6.73
C ASP A 72 -11.76 -13.50 6.89
N LEU A 73 -11.24 -12.90 5.82
CA LEU A 73 -10.00 -12.13 5.85
C LEU A 73 -10.20 -10.74 6.47
N SER A 74 -11.39 -10.15 6.32
CA SER A 74 -11.70 -8.83 6.85
C SER A 74 -12.14 -8.84 8.31
N ALA A 75 -12.63 -9.97 8.83
CA ALA A 75 -13.13 -10.05 10.21
C ALA A 75 -12.08 -9.64 11.26
N PRO A 76 -10.81 -10.08 11.20
CA PRO A 76 -9.77 -9.62 12.14
C PRO A 76 -9.51 -8.12 12.04
N LEU A 77 -9.52 -7.55 10.82
CA LEU A 77 -9.38 -6.13 10.61
C LEU A 77 -10.52 -5.35 11.25
N VAL A 78 -11.77 -5.75 10.99
CA VAL A 78 -12.95 -5.09 11.56
C VAL A 78 -12.93 -5.15 13.09
N ALA A 79 -12.58 -6.30 13.66
CA ALA A 79 -12.52 -6.49 15.11
C ALA A 79 -11.43 -5.63 15.77
N ALA A 80 -10.29 -5.44 15.11
CA ALA A 80 -9.16 -4.68 15.65
C ALA A 80 -9.27 -3.16 15.40
N TRP A 81 -10.09 -2.74 14.44
CA TRP A 81 -10.17 -1.34 14.03
C TRP A 81 -10.90 -0.46 15.03
N THR A 82 -10.20 0.48 15.62
CA THR A 82 -10.75 1.44 16.58
C THR A 82 -10.98 2.84 16.00
N GLY A 83 -10.51 3.09 14.77
CA GLY A 83 -10.51 4.41 14.15
C GLY A 83 -9.32 5.29 14.51
N ASN A 84 -8.49 4.90 15.49
CA ASN A 84 -7.37 5.72 15.97
C ASN A 84 -5.99 5.07 15.74
N ALA A 85 -5.96 3.77 15.70
CA ALA A 85 -4.75 2.99 15.40
C ALA A 85 -5.17 1.56 15.04
N LEU A 86 -4.33 0.89 14.30
CA LEU A 86 -4.48 -0.54 14.06
C LEU A 86 -3.11 -1.19 14.21
N SER A 87 -3.08 -2.24 15.02
CA SER A 87 -1.99 -3.19 15.04
C SER A 87 -2.58 -4.55 15.41
N PHE A 88 -2.50 -5.51 14.52
CA PHE A 88 -2.94 -6.88 14.81
C PHE A 88 -2.12 -7.89 14.03
N GLU A 89 -2.09 -9.11 14.53
CA GLU A 89 -1.39 -10.23 13.91
C GLU A 89 -2.32 -11.42 13.76
N THR A 90 -2.14 -12.13 12.64
CA THR A 90 -2.68 -13.45 12.37
C THR A 90 -1.53 -14.35 11.90
N PRO A 91 -1.71 -15.66 11.75
CA PRO A 91 -0.67 -16.53 11.20
C PRO A 91 -0.12 -16.08 9.84
N SER A 92 -0.94 -15.36 9.04
CA SER A 92 -0.59 -14.97 7.67
C SER A 92 -0.39 -13.46 7.49
N LEU A 93 -0.68 -12.63 8.50
CA LEU A 93 -0.59 -11.17 8.38
C LEU A 93 -0.11 -10.53 9.69
N ARG A 94 0.84 -9.62 9.58
CA ARG A 94 1.17 -8.63 10.59
C ARG A 94 0.82 -7.26 10.02
N ALA A 95 -0.27 -6.66 10.51
CA ALA A 95 -0.80 -5.39 10.01
C ALA A 95 -0.59 -4.26 11.00
N ARG A 96 -0.21 -3.10 10.49
CA ARG A 96 -0.11 -1.86 11.23
C ARG A 96 -0.62 -0.70 10.39
N VAL A 97 -1.48 0.15 10.98
CA VAL A 97 -1.83 1.44 10.36
C VAL A 97 -1.31 2.56 11.25
N VAL A 98 -0.45 3.38 10.68
CA VAL A 98 0.14 4.57 11.30
C VAL A 98 -0.77 5.74 10.97
N ILE A 99 -1.41 6.32 11.99
CA ILE A 99 -2.32 7.44 11.83
C ILE A 99 -1.52 8.74 11.86
N GLY A 100 -1.76 9.59 10.88
CA GLY A 100 -1.14 10.91 10.74
C GLY A 100 -0.75 11.23 9.30
N ASP A 101 -0.27 12.45 9.12
CA ASP A 101 0.23 12.89 7.82
C ASP A 101 1.46 12.07 7.41
N ALA A 102 1.41 11.46 6.24
CA ALA A 102 2.51 10.64 5.73
C ALA A 102 3.82 11.44 5.56
N ARG A 103 3.74 12.77 5.33
CA ARG A 103 4.91 13.64 5.24
C ARG A 103 5.70 13.71 6.56
N GLU A 104 5.04 13.45 7.68
CA GLU A 104 5.64 13.43 9.02
C GLU A 104 5.94 11.99 9.46
N THR A 105 4.92 11.13 9.37
CA THR A 105 4.99 9.78 9.90
C THR A 105 5.97 8.88 9.14
N LEU A 106 6.12 9.07 7.82
CA LEU A 106 7.08 8.32 7.04
C LEU A 106 8.53 8.71 7.35
N ARG A 107 8.81 9.98 7.65
CA ARG A 107 10.16 10.46 8.00
C ARG A 107 10.73 9.79 9.24
N VAL A 108 9.87 9.45 10.21
CA VAL A 108 10.27 8.81 11.47
C VAL A 108 10.07 7.29 11.47
N TRP A 109 9.50 6.74 10.41
CA TRP A 109 9.35 5.31 10.27
C TRP A 109 10.70 4.64 10.02
N SER A 110 11.00 3.57 10.76
CA SER A 110 12.27 2.83 10.66
C SER A 110 12.21 1.61 9.75
N GLY A 111 11.06 1.35 9.12
CA GLY A 111 10.88 0.18 8.26
C GLY A 111 11.46 0.35 6.85
N GLN A 112 11.47 -0.73 6.12
CA GLN A 112 11.82 -0.79 4.70
C GLN A 112 10.72 -1.49 3.90
N ALA A 113 10.61 -1.15 2.62
CA ALA A 113 9.65 -1.68 1.68
C ALA A 113 10.28 -2.64 0.67
N ASP A 114 9.66 -3.79 0.48
CA ASP A 114 9.92 -4.66 -0.68
C ASP A 114 8.98 -4.30 -1.85
N ALA A 115 7.79 -3.79 -1.54
CA ALA A 115 6.82 -3.33 -2.53
C ALA A 115 5.92 -2.22 -1.96
N TRP A 116 5.95 -1.02 -2.53
CA TRP A 116 5.06 0.08 -2.17
C TRP A 116 3.73 0.01 -2.91
N PHE A 117 2.64 0.20 -2.17
CA PHE A 117 1.34 0.53 -2.73
C PHE A 117 1.12 2.05 -2.55
N LEU A 118 1.36 2.81 -3.61
CA LEU A 118 1.16 4.26 -3.61
C LEU A 118 -0.27 4.56 -4.02
N ASP A 119 -1.18 4.44 -3.05
CA ASP A 119 -2.60 4.76 -3.19
C ASP A 119 -2.90 6.09 -2.51
N GLY A 120 -4.11 6.54 -2.62
CA GLY A 120 -4.58 7.82 -2.09
C GLY A 120 -5.47 8.51 -3.12
N PHE A 121 -5.93 9.71 -2.81
CA PHE A 121 -6.71 10.47 -3.78
C PHE A 121 -5.86 10.92 -4.98
N ALA A 122 -6.54 11.15 -6.11
CA ALA A 122 -5.88 11.65 -7.33
C ALA A 122 -5.03 12.90 -7.02
N PRO A 123 -3.86 13.08 -7.65
CA PRO A 123 -2.96 14.20 -7.37
C PRO A 123 -3.61 15.59 -7.44
N ALA A 124 -4.66 15.74 -8.25
CA ALA A 124 -5.44 16.98 -8.31
C ALA A 124 -6.35 17.21 -7.08
N LYS A 125 -6.63 16.15 -6.29
CA LYS A 125 -7.49 16.22 -5.09
C LYS A 125 -6.71 16.16 -3.79
N ASN A 126 -5.51 15.62 -3.84
CA ASN A 126 -4.61 15.51 -2.70
C ASN A 126 -3.16 15.65 -3.20
N PRO A 127 -2.75 16.89 -3.59
CA PRO A 127 -1.40 17.11 -4.11
C PRO A 127 -0.31 16.83 -3.07
N GLU A 128 -0.61 16.95 -1.78
CA GLU A 128 0.33 16.77 -0.68
C GLU A 128 0.93 15.34 -0.66
N LEU A 129 0.13 14.34 -0.99
CA LEU A 129 0.58 12.94 -1.01
C LEU A 129 1.52 12.61 -2.18
N TRP A 130 1.66 13.55 -3.13
CA TRP A 130 2.43 13.36 -4.37
C TRP A 130 3.58 14.37 -4.51
N GLN A 131 3.96 15.03 -3.41
CA GLN A 131 5.08 15.97 -3.39
C GLN A 131 6.42 15.24 -3.48
N ASP A 132 7.41 15.94 -4.03
CA ASP A 132 8.73 15.37 -4.31
C ASP A 132 9.44 14.92 -3.04
N ASP A 133 9.29 15.63 -1.94
CA ASP A 133 9.88 15.28 -0.64
C ASP A 133 9.31 13.98 -0.07
N LEU A 134 7.99 13.78 -0.13
CA LEU A 134 7.37 12.53 0.29
C LEU A 134 7.79 11.36 -0.59
N LEU A 135 7.84 11.55 -1.91
CA LEU A 135 8.26 10.49 -2.83
C LEU A 135 9.77 10.18 -2.70
N THR A 136 10.58 11.14 -2.26
CA THR A 136 11.97 10.90 -1.86
C THR A 136 12.04 10.02 -0.59
N GLU A 137 11.17 10.25 0.39
CA GLU A 137 11.07 9.38 1.56
C GLU A 137 10.61 7.95 1.18
N VAL A 138 9.69 7.82 0.24
CA VAL A 138 9.32 6.50 -0.32
C VAL A 138 10.54 5.76 -0.86
N ALA A 139 11.40 6.45 -1.63
CA ALA A 139 12.63 5.85 -2.14
C ALA A 139 13.61 5.49 -1.02
N ARG A 140 13.81 6.39 -0.04
CA ARG A 140 14.70 6.18 1.11
C ARG A 140 14.30 4.94 1.93
N HIS A 141 13.02 4.68 2.02
CA HIS A 141 12.46 3.51 2.72
C HIS A 141 12.28 2.29 1.81
N SER A 142 12.72 2.31 0.60
CA SER A 142 12.70 1.13 -0.29
C SER A 142 13.97 0.30 -0.12
N ALA A 143 13.82 -1.01 -0.02
CA ALA A 143 14.94 -1.92 -0.09
C ALA A 143 15.57 -1.91 -1.50
N PRO A 144 16.87 -2.24 -1.66
CA PRO A 144 17.43 -2.48 -2.99
C PRO A 144 16.58 -3.50 -3.77
N GLY A 145 16.24 -3.19 -5.00
CA GLY A 145 15.31 -3.99 -5.79
C GLY A 145 13.83 -3.86 -5.38
N GLY A 146 13.51 -3.01 -4.42
CA GLY A 146 12.14 -2.71 -4.01
C GLY A 146 11.34 -2.06 -5.16
N THR A 147 10.04 -2.29 -5.17
CA THR A 147 9.17 -1.83 -6.25
C THR A 147 8.08 -0.90 -5.73
N PHE A 148 7.46 -0.19 -6.63
CA PHE A 148 6.21 0.53 -6.34
C PHE A 148 5.19 0.33 -7.46
N ALA A 149 3.93 0.49 -7.11
CA ALA A 149 2.83 0.63 -8.06
C ALA A 149 1.87 1.73 -7.62
N THR A 150 1.34 2.47 -8.60
CA THR A 150 0.28 3.47 -8.38
C THR A 150 -0.67 3.51 -9.57
N TYR A 151 -1.93 3.81 -9.31
CA TYR A 151 -2.91 4.06 -10.36
C TYR A 151 -2.68 5.42 -11.04
N SER A 152 -1.89 6.31 -10.44
CA SER A 152 -1.58 7.62 -11.03
C SER A 152 -0.66 7.47 -12.24
N ALA A 153 -1.07 8.07 -13.37
CA ALA A 153 -0.23 8.19 -14.55
C ALA A 153 0.20 9.65 -14.80
N ALA A 154 0.04 10.52 -13.80
CA ALA A 154 0.38 11.93 -13.88
C ALA A 154 1.88 12.14 -14.15
N GLY A 155 2.19 13.06 -15.06
CA GLY A 155 3.57 13.29 -15.50
C GLY A 155 4.49 13.77 -14.38
N HIS A 156 4.00 14.64 -13.49
CA HIS A 156 4.78 15.14 -12.36
C HIS A 156 5.10 14.02 -11.36
N VAL A 157 4.14 13.15 -11.02
CA VAL A 157 4.36 12.00 -10.13
C VAL A 157 5.45 11.07 -10.69
N ARG A 158 5.40 10.78 -11.99
CA ARG A 158 6.42 9.94 -12.64
C ARG A 158 7.80 10.58 -12.62
N ARG A 159 7.89 11.90 -12.83
CA ARG A 159 9.17 12.62 -12.76
C ARG A 159 9.73 12.65 -11.34
N ALA A 160 8.87 12.91 -10.34
CA ALA A 160 9.28 12.90 -8.94
C ALA A 160 9.82 11.53 -8.49
N LEU A 161 9.12 10.44 -8.83
CA LEU A 161 9.58 9.08 -8.54
C LEU A 161 10.91 8.75 -9.27
N ALA A 162 11.06 9.19 -10.52
CA ALA A 162 12.31 9.01 -11.25
C ALA A 162 13.46 9.83 -10.62
N ALA A 163 13.20 11.08 -10.22
CA ALA A 163 14.15 11.93 -9.52
C ALA A 163 14.56 11.35 -8.15
N ALA A 164 13.64 10.65 -7.48
CA ALA A 164 13.90 9.93 -6.25
C ALA A 164 14.74 8.64 -6.43
N GLY A 165 15.06 8.25 -7.66
CA GLY A 165 15.95 7.13 -7.98
C GLY A 165 15.27 5.87 -8.53
N PHE A 166 13.94 5.85 -8.68
CA PHE A 166 13.26 4.70 -9.27
C PHE A 166 13.39 4.64 -10.80
N GLU A 167 13.55 3.46 -11.33
CA GLU A 167 13.30 3.15 -12.74
C GLU A 167 11.78 3.11 -12.99
N VAL A 168 11.23 4.19 -13.52
CA VAL A 168 9.78 4.39 -13.65
C VAL A 168 9.27 3.95 -15.01
N ARG A 169 8.19 3.17 -15.05
CA ARG A 169 7.55 2.69 -16.27
C ARG A 169 6.05 2.95 -16.24
N ARG A 170 5.51 3.49 -17.34
CA ARG A 170 4.07 3.53 -17.57
C ARG A 170 3.64 2.15 -18.08
N ARG A 171 2.59 1.59 -17.48
CA ARG A 171 2.02 0.28 -17.83
C ARG A 171 0.54 0.42 -18.21
N PRO A 172 -0.03 -0.56 -18.89
CA PRO A 172 -1.48 -0.64 -19.04
C PRO A 172 -2.16 -0.56 -17.68
N GLY A 173 -3.23 0.21 -17.58
CA GLY A 173 -4.01 0.34 -16.36
C GLY A 173 -4.95 -0.85 -16.14
N TYR A 174 -5.82 -0.72 -15.16
CA TYR A 174 -6.83 -1.73 -14.83
C TYR A 174 -8.22 -1.10 -14.78
N GLY A 175 -9.23 -1.82 -15.26
CA GLY A 175 -10.61 -1.35 -15.34
C GLY A 175 -10.74 -0.12 -16.23
N ARG A 176 -11.28 0.98 -15.70
CA ARG A 176 -11.49 2.22 -16.44
C ARG A 176 -10.22 3.07 -16.63
N LYS A 177 -9.11 2.72 -16.00
CA LYS A 177 -7.85 3.46 -16.09
C LYS A 177 -7.03 2.96 -17.27
N ARG A 178 -6.73 3.84 -18.24
CA ARG A 178 -5.90 3.51 -19.42
C ARG A 178 -4.47 3.12 -19.03
N HIS A 179 -3.92 3.79 -18.04
CA HIS A 179 -2.52 3.66 -17.65
C HIS A 179 -2.38 3.68 -16.14
N MET A 180 -1.36 3.00 -15.68
CA MET A 180 -0.82 3.04 -14.33
C MET A 180 0.68 3.31 -14.39
N THR A 181 1.28 3.59 -13.25
CA THR A 181 2.73 3.71 -13.12
C THR A 181 3.24 2.64 -12.16
N ALA A 182 4.35 2.03 -12.52
CA ALA A 182 5.09 1.12 -11.65
C ALA A 182 6.60 1.37 -11.84
N GLY A 183 7.40 0.96 -10.89
CA GLY A 183 8.84 1.11 -10.97
C GLY A 183 9.57 0.26 -9.96
N ARG A 184 10.91 0.32 -10.04
CA ARG A 184 11.82 -0.43 -9.18
C ARG A 184 12.97 0.49 -8.79
N LEU A 185 13.41 0.40 -7.54
CA LEU A 185 14.66 0.97 -7.08
C LEU A 185 15.80 -0.02 -7.45
N PRO A 186 16.83 0.40 -8.17
CA PRO A 186 17.96 -0.46 -8.53
C PRO A 186 18.66 -1.11 -7.35
#